data_ddec50dc51cd252711e403faaabfa17e
#
_entry.id   ddec50dc51cd252711e403faaabfa17e
#
_cell.length_a   1.000
_cell.length_b   1.000
_cell.length_c   1.000
_cell.angle_alpha   90.00
_cell.angle_beta   90.00
_cell.angle_gamma   90.00
#
_symmetry.space_group_name_H-M   'P 1'
#
loop_
_entity.id
_entity.type
_entity.pdbx_description
1 polymer ?
#
loop_
_entity_poly.entity_id
_entity_poly.type
_entity_poly.pdbx_seq_one_letter_code
_entity_poly.pdbx_strand_id
1 'polypeptide(L)'
;MSTRRTHPVRAVLAATALVAVVLGGCATQAPDAGARVAPAPAAVDAAAPAAVECTDATTSYAPTTGTEVTAGSTMAAIRDRGHLLVGVSADTLRMGARNPFTGQIEGFDIDVARQVAQAILGNPDAIRFRVITAGDRLPVLQEHEVDLVVRAFTINCERWQDIAFSAEYFTAGQKVLVSTESDAQGIDDLSGQRVCAPDGTTTLERLEQYDVEAVGALTHSACLALFQQGRVDAITGDDTVLAGFVAQDPYARVVGEAFSAEPYGVGVAADQVDLVRFVNAVLDGMKADGTWTQVYDRWLGEALGPAPAPPTSVYGRS
;
A
#
# COMPACT_ATOMS: atom_id res chain seq x y z
N MET A 1 -53.95 26.60 4.61
CA MET A 1 -54.08 26.44 6.06
C MET A 1 -52.79 25.85 6.61
N SER A 2 -52.04 26.72 7.25
CA SER A 2 -50.68 26.47 7.78
C SER A 2 -50.81 26.06 9.26
N THR A 3 -50.14 25.00 9.64
CA THR A 3 -49.93 24.70 11.07
C THR A 3 -48.43 24.46 11.33
N ARG A 4 -47.81 25.50 11.88
CA ARG A 4 -46.46 25.43 12.47
C ARG A 4 -46.53 24.63 13.77
N ARG A 5 -45.69 23.61 13.94
CA ARG A 5 -45.42 22.99 15.25
C ARG A 5 -44.08 23.49 15.77
N THR A 6 -44.14 24.18 16.88
CA THR A 6 -43.01 24.64 17.69
C THR A 6 -42.61 23.55 18.68
N HIS A 7 -41.31 23.21 18.77
CA HIS A 7 -40.75 22.35 19.83
C HIS A 7 -40.06 23.21 20.89
N PRO A 8 -40.21 22.89 22.18
CA PRO A 8 -39.59 23.63 23.26
C PRO A 8 -38.13 23.20 23.51
N VAL A 9 -37.31 24.22 23.73
CA VAL A 9 -35.91 24.12 24.19
C VAL A 9 -35.92 23.73 25.66
N ARG A 10 -35.26 22.62 26.01
CA ARG A 10 -34.98 22.27 27.42
C ARG A 10 -33.56 22.73 27.76
N ALA A 11 -33.47 23.69 28.66
CA ALA A 11 -32.23 24.12 29.30
C ALA A 11 -31.78 23.07 30.33
N VAL A 12 -30.50 22.66 30.27
CA VAL A 12 -29.87 21.81 31.28
C VAL A 12 -28.95 22.70 32.11
N LEU A 13 -29.27 22.82 33.40
CA LEU A 13 -28.47 23.50 34.42
C LEU A 13 -27.21 22.66 34.76
N ALA A 14 -26.05 23.27 34.70
CA ALA A 14 -24.79 22.71 35.20
C ALA A 14 -24.67 23.00 36.69
N ALA A 15 -24.48 21.96 37.51
CA ALA A 15 -24.14 22.04 38.91
C ALA A 15 -22.63 21.92 39.09
N THR A 16 -21.98 22.97 39.56
CA THR A 16 -20.60 23.02 39.98
C THR A 16 -20.47 22.56 41.45
N ALA A 17 -19.74 21.45 41.67
CA ALA A 17 -19.37 21.01 43.02
C ALA A 17 -17.95 21.50 43.34
N LEU A 18 -17.84 22.37 44.38
CA LEU A 18 -16.58 22.77 45.01
C LEU A 18 -16.12 21.65 45.97
N VAL A 19 -14.87 21.14 45.79
CA VAL A 19 -14.23 20.29 46.79
C VAL A 19 -13.15 21.10 47.49
N ALA A 20 -13.34 21.30 48.80
CA ALA A 20 -12.36 21.94 49.70
C ALA A 20 -11.26 20.93 50.12
N VAL A 21 -10.00 21.25 49.89
CA VAL A 21 -8.85 20.49 50.38
C VAL A 21 -8.45 21.02 51.76
N VAL A 22 -8.57 20.18 52.78
CA VAL A 22 -8.08 20.45 54.14
C VAL A 22 -6.63 19.99 54.23
N LEU A 23 -5.70 20.95 54.52
CA LEU A 23 -4.32 20.69 54.86
C LEU A 23 -4.20 20.32 56.32
N GLY A 24 -3.89 19.05 56.60
CA GLY A 24 -3.49 18.59 57.96
C GLY A 24 -2.02 18.23 57.96
N GLY A 25 -1.21 19.07 58.59
CA GLY A 25 0.18 18.78 58.84
C GLY A 25 0.35 17.88 60.08
N CYS A 26 1.16 16.85 59.99
CA CYS A 26 1.76 16.15 61.13
C CYS A 26 3.25 15.90 60.83
N ALA A 27 4.07 16.57 61.60
CA ALA A 27 5.48 16.28 61.66
C ALA A 27 5.74 15.06 62.56
N THR A 28 6.42 14.04 62.06
CA THR A 28 7.04 13.03 62.93
C THR A 28 8.45 12.69 62.43
N GLN A 29 9.33 12.69 63.43
CA GLN A 29 10.76 12.48 63.37
C GLN A 29 11.18 11.19 62.69
N ALA A 30 12.34 11.28 61.99
CA ALA A 30 13.06 10.14 61.43
C ALA A 30 13.81 9.35 62.52
N PRO A 31 13.95 8.03 62.36
CA PRO A 31 15.11 7.33 62.88
C PRO A 31 16.07 7.00 61.75
N ASP A 32 17.33 7.38 61.99
CA ASP A 32 18.50 6.97 61.26
C ASP A 32 18.63 5.42 61.25
N ALA A 33 18.53 4.81 60.06
CA ALA A 33 19.00 3.46 59.87
C ALA A 33 19.67 3.40 58.50
N GLY A 34 20.98 3.42 58.50
CA GLY A 34 21.83 3.24 57.32
C GLY A 34 21.60 1.88 56.65
N ALA A 35 20.67 1.85 55.71
CA ALA A 35 20.54 0.71 54.78
C ALA A 35 21.46 0.98 53.58
N ARG A 36 22.54 0.19 53.49
CA ARG A 36 23.35 0.14 52.29
C ARG A 36 22.47 -0.38 51.14
N VAL A 37 22.12 0.50 50.19
CA VAL A 37 21.50 0.12 48.95
C VAL A 37 22.55 -0.66 48.14
N ALA A 38 22.30 -1.93 47.92
CA ALA A 38 23.08 -2.75 46.98
C ALA A 38 22.91 -2.14 45.57
N PRO A 39 23.98 -2.06 44.76
CA PRO A 39 23.85 -1.59 43.40
C PRO A 39 22.92 -2.54 42.62
N ALA A 40 21.94 -1.96 41.92
CA ALA A 40 21.08 -2.70 40.99
C ALA A 40 21.96 -3.39 39.93
N PRO A 41 21.65 -4.63 39.54
CA PRO A 41 22.37 -5.28 38.46
C PRO A 41 22.27 -4.39 37.21
N ALA A 42 23.42 -4.17 36.56
CA ALA A 42 23.47 -3.46 35.29
C ALA A 42 22.51 -4.09 34.30
N ALA A 43 21.62 -3.29 33.74
CA ALA A 43 20.79 -3.70 32.63
C ALA A 43 21.73 -4.19 31.53
N VAL A 44 21.61 -5.46 31.15
CA VAL A 44 22.27 -5.98 29.96
C VAL A 44 21.55 -5.29 28.82
N ASP A 45 22.22 -4.36 28.15
CA ASP A 45 21.75 -3.84 26.87
C ASP A 45 21.58 -5.03 25.94
N ALA A 46 20.33 -5.44 25.74
CA ALA A 46 20.00 -6.33 24.65
C ALA A 46 20.29 -5.52 23.39
N ALA A 47 21.40 -5.83 22.74
CA ALA A 47 21.72 -5.26 21.44
C ALA A 47 20.49 -5.43 20.55
N ALA A 48 19.92 -4.32 20.07
CA ALA A 48 18.88 -4.35 19.05
C ALA A 48 19.41 -5.22 17.89
N PRO A 49 18.59 -6.12 17.31
CA PRO A 49 19.01 -6.91 16.17
C PRO A 49 19.56 -5.94 15.11
N ALA A 50 20.77 -6.21 14.62
CA ALA A 50 21.37 -5.41 13.57
C ALA A 50 20.38 -5.31 12.43
N ALA A 51 20.03 -4.08 12.03
CA ALA A 51 19.19 -3.85 10.87
C ALA A 51 19.84 -4.57 9.68
N VAL A 52 19.13 -5.51 9.07
CA VAL A 52 19.63 -6.21 7.88
C VAL A 52 19.86 -5.14 6.82
N GLU A 53 21.12 -4.92 6.41
CA GLU A 53 21.42 -3.99 5.33
C GLU A 53 20.69 -4.46 4.09
N CYS A 54 19.67 -3.71 3.69
CA CYS A 54 18.92 -3.96 2.48
C CYS A 54 19.69 -3.36 1.29
N THR A 55 20.61 -4.14 0.71
CA THR A 55 21.42 -3.70 -0.42
C THR A 55 20.70 -3.84 -1.77
N ASP A 56 19.68 -4.71 -1.84
CA ASP A 56 18.80 -4.90 -3.00
C ASP A 56 17.38 -5.15 -2.50
N ALA A 57 16.51 -4.16 -2.72
CA ALA A 57 15.11 -4.23 -2.28
C ALA A 57 14.31 -5.29 -3.03
N THR A 58 14.67 -5.64 -4.28
CA THR A 58 13.93 -6.60 -5.11
C THR A 58 14.28 -8.05 -4.82
N THR A 59 15.32 -8.31 -4.03
CA THR A 59 15.66 -9.66 -3.55
C THR A 59 14.61 -10.17 -2.58
N SER A 60 13.95 -11.27 -2.92
CA SER A 60 12.94 -11.96 -2.11
C SER A 60 13.42 -13.33 -1.61
N TYR A 61 12.54 -14.07 -0.95
CA TYR A 61 12.77 -15.44 -0.49
C TYR A 61 12.68 -16.43 -1.66
N ALA A 62 13.50 -17.47 -1.66
CA ALA A 62 13.39 -18.53 -2.67
C ALA A 62 11.96 -19.14 -2.66
N PRO A 63 11.39 -19.46 -3.83
CA PRO A 63 10.06 -20.03 -3.94
C PRO A 63 9.97 -21.43 -3.30
N THR A 64 8.76 -21.89 -3.01
CA THR A 64 8.50 -23.31 -2.71
C THR A 64 8.73 -24.16 -3.96
N THR A 65 9.00 -25.46 -3.76
CA THR A 65 9.12 -26.42 -4.87
C THR A 65 7.73 -26.77 -5.41
N GLY A 66 7.04 -25.80 -6.01
CA GLY A 66 5.66 -25.94 -6.48
C GLY A 66 4.65 -25.28 -5.54
N THR A 67 3.37 -25.48 -5.84
CA THR A 67 2.24 -24.83 -5.14
C THR A 67 1.41 -25.84 -4.34
N GLU A 68 2.02 -26.85 -3.75
CA GLU A 68 1.33 -27.77 -2.86
C GLU A 68 1.11 -27.13 -1.48
N VAL A 69 -0.12 -27.24 -0.97
CA VAL A 69 -0.50 -26.70 0.34
C VAL A 69 -0.18 -27.74 1.42
N THR A 70 0.87 -27.50 2.19
CA THR A 70 1.30 -28.36 3.31
C THR A 70 0.47 -28.10 4.56
N ALA A 71 0.22 -29.15 5.36
CA ALA A 71 -0.50 -29.01 6.63
C ALA A 71 0.25 -28.09 7.61
N GLY A 72 -0.48 -27.25 8.32
CA GLY A 72 0.06 -26.30 9.29
C GLY A 72 0.68 -25.03 8.69
N SER A 73 0.66 -24.88 7.35
CA SER A 73 1.13 -23.67 6.68
C SER A 73 0.06 -22.56 6.68
N THR A 74 0.49 -21.32 6.40
CA THR A 74 -0.43 -20.19 6.19
C THR A 74 -1.44 -20.51 5.09
N MET A 75 -1.01 -21.13 3.99
CA MET A 75 -1.90 -21.56 2.89
C MET A 75 -2.93 -22.60 3.36
N ALA A 76 -2.59 -23.48 4.29
CA ALA A 76 -3.56 -24.43 4.85
C ALA A 76 -4.64 -23.70 5.67
N ALA A 77 -4.29 -22.71 6.47
CA ALA A 77 -5.24 -21.88 7.20
C ALA A 77 -6.17 -21.09 6.26
N ILE A 78 -5.64 -20.55 5.16
CA ILE A 78 -6.43 -19.87 4.12
C ILE A 78 -7.41 -20.86 3.46
N ARG A 79 -6.95 -22.07 3.15
CA ARG A 79 -7.78 -23.13 2.55
C ARG A 79 -8.90 -23.59 3.49
N ASP A 80 -8.59 -23.75 4.78
CA ASP A 80 -9.58 -24.15 5.78
C ASP A 80 -10.64 -23.05 6.00
N ARG A 81 -10.25 -21.77 5.86
CA ARG A 81 -11.17 -20.61 5.87
C ARG A 81 -12.02 -20.54 4.59
N GLY A 82 -11.59 -21.13 3.49
CA GLY A 82 -12.30 -21.23 2.23
C GLY A 82 -12.24 -19.99 1.34
N HIS A 83 -11.42 -19.00 1.65
CA HIS A 83 -11.22 -17.79 0.83
C HIS A 83 -9.90 -17.09 1.17
N LEU A 84 -9.33 -16.40 0.16
CA LEU A 84 -8.17 -15.53 0.30
C LEU A 84 -8.65 -14.10 0.60
N LEU A 85 -8.02 -13.41 1.56
CA LEU A 85 -8.28 -12.00 1.89
C LEU A 85 -7.20 -11.12 1.24
N VAL A 86 -7.59 -10.17 0.39
CA VAL A 86 -6.62 -9.33 -0.33
C VAL A 86 -6.95 -7.86 -0.25
N GLY A 87 -5.98 -7.05 0.19
CA GLY A 87 -6.00 -5.60 0.12
C GLY A 87 -5.74 -5.13 -1.31
N VAL A 88 -6.67 -4.37 -1.88
CA VAL A 88 -6.62 -3.92 -3.28
C VAL A 88 -7.07 -2.47 -3.44
N SER A 89 -6.74 -1.87 -4.59
CA SER A 89 -7.41 -0.65 -5.04
C SER A 89 -8.78 -0.96 -5.64
N ALA A 90 -9.66 0.04 -5.66
CA ALA A 90 -10.92 -0.01 -6.41
C ALA A 90 -11.11 1.25 -7.29
N ASP A 91 -10.08 2.10 -7.39
CA ASP A 91 -10.12 3.37 -8.13
C ASP A 91 -8.94 3.57 -9.10
N THR A 92 -8.05 2.57 -9.22
CA THR A 92 -6.92 2.61 -10.14
C THR A 92 -7.26 1.81 -11.40
N LEU A 93 -7.84 2.50 -12.38
CA LEU A 93 -8.30 1.87 -13.64
C LEU A 93 -7.14 1.09 -14.29
N ARG A 94 -7.44 -0.11 -14.83
CA ARG A 94 -6.51 -1.10 -15.40
C ARG A 94 -5.71 -1.91 -14.36
N MET A 95 -5.41 -1.37 -13.17
CA MET A 95 -4.67 -2.08 -12.12
C MET A 95 -5.60 -2.74 -11.11
N GLY A 96 -6.51 -1.98 -10.52
CA GLY A 96 -7.54 -2.44 -9.58
C GLY A 96 -8.64 -1.39 -9.49
N ALA A 97 -9.71 -1.57 -10.22
CA ALA A 97 -10.82 -0.63 -10.27
C ALA A 97 -12.17 -1.33 -10.24
N ARG A 98 -13.15 -0.66 -9.66
CA ARG A 98 -14.53 -1.14 -9.68
C ARG A 98 -15.16 -0.84 -11.03
N ASN A 99 -15.56 -1.89 -11.72
CA ASN A 99 -16.33 -1.77 -12.96
C ASN A 99 -17.74 -1.22 -12.62
N PRO A 100 -18.12 -0.06 -13.18
CA PRO A 100 -19.40 0.59 -12.84
C PRO A 100 -20.64 -0.18 -13.33
N PHE A 101 -20.46 -1.08 -14.31
CA PHE A 101 -21.57 -1.85 -14.89
C PHE A 101 -21.80 -3.18 -14.17
N THR A 102 -20.72 -3.86 -13.77
CA THR A 102 -20.79 -5.17 -13.12
C THR A 102 -20.68 -5.10 -11.60
N GLY A 103 -20.12 -4.01 -11.06
CA GLY A 103 -19.79 -3.84 -9.65
C GLY A 103 -18.58 -4.65 -9.19
N GLN A 104 -17.96 -5.45 -10.09
CA GLN A 104 -16.77 -6.24 -9.78
C GLN A 104 -15.51 -5.35 -9.70
N ILE A 105 -14.54 -5.76 -8.89
CA ILE A 105 -13.20 -5.17 -8.93
C ILE A 105 -12.37 -5.99 -9.90
N GLU A 106 -11.72 -5.31 -10.86
CA GLU A 106 -10.97 -5.93 -11.94
C GLU A 106 -9.70 -5.12 -12.27
N GLY A 107 -8.73 -5.75 -12.91
CA GLY A 107 -7.47 -5.14 -13.29
C GLY A 107 -6.29 -6.12 -13.19
N PHE A 108 -5.11 -5.64 -13.52
CA PHE A 108 -3.87 -6.43 -13.53
C PHE A 108 -3.57 -7.02 -12.15
N ASP A 109 -3.59 -6.20 -11.08
CA ASP A 109 -3.35 -6.62 -9.70
C ASP A 109 -4.40 -7.65 -9.23
N ILE A 110 -5.63 -7.49 -9.67
CA ILE A 110 -6.73 -8.37 -9.32
C ILE A 110 -6.54 -9.76 -9.96
N ASP A 111 -6.09 -9.80 -11.21
CA ASP A 111 -5.80 -11.08 -11.88
C ASP A 111 -4.57 -11.76 -11.27
N VAL A 112 -3.54 -11.02 -10.84
CA VAL A 112 -2.42 -11.57 -10.05
C VAL A 112 -2.93 -12.19 -8.74
N ALA A 113 -3.77 -11.49 -7.99
CA ALA A 113 -4.37 -12.03 -6.75
C ALA A 113 -5.22 -13.28 -7.00
N ARG A 114 -5.96 -13.33 -8.11
CA ARG A 114 -6.75 -14.50 -8.51
C ARG A 114 -5.90 -15.73 -8.82
N GLN A 115 -4.69 -15.55 -9.37
CA GLN A 115 -3.76 -16.67 -9.57
C GLN A 115 -3.32 -17.29 -8.24
N VAL A 116 -3.09 -16.47 -7.21
CA VAL A 116 -2.78 -16.97 -5.88
C VAL A 116 -3.98 -17.73 -5.27
N ALA A 117 -5.19 -17.17 -5.39
CA ALA A 117 -6.41 -17.84 -4.94
C ALA A 117 -6.63 -19.17 -5.67
N GLN A 118 -6.41 -19.21 -6.99
CA GLN A 118 -6.47 -20.44 -7.79
C GLN A 118 -5.47 -21.49 -7.27
N ALA A 119 -4.25 -21.10 -6.97
CA ALA A 119 -3.21 -22.02 -6.49
C ALA A 119 -3.51 -22.59 -5.11
N ILE A 120 -4.04 -21.80 -4.16
CA ILE A 120 -4.34 -22.23 -2.79
C ILE A 120 -5.67 -23.01 -2.72
N LEU A 121 -6.71 -22.55 -3.42
CA LEU A 121 -8.11 -22.93 -3.23
C LEU A 121 -8.70 -23.71 -4.41
N GLY A 122 -7.97 -23.79 -5.54
CA GLY A 122 -8.49 -24.38 -6.77
C GLY A 122 -9.60 -23.54 -7.45
N ASN A 123 -9.86 -22.33 -6.95
CA ASN A 123 -10.90 -21.43 -7.45
C ASN A 123 -10.42 -19.97 -7.39
N PRO A 124 -10.24 -19.28 -8.53
CA PRO A 124 -9.75 -17.89 -8.57
C PRO A 124 -10.74 -16.89 -7.97
N ASP A 125 -12.02 -17.26 -7.88
CA ASP A 125 -13.08 -16.41 -7.32
C ASP A 125 -13.31 -16.66 -5.82
N ALA A 126 -12.61 -17.61 -5.20
CA ALA A 126 -12.61 -17.82 -3.75
C ALA A 126 -11.75 -16.77 -3.04
N ILE A 127 -12.06 -15.49 -3.29
CA ILE A 127 -11.31 -14.32 -2.86
C ILE A 127 -12.27 -13.27 -2.29
N ARG A 128 -11.82 -12.58 -1.23
CA ARG A 128 -12.51 -11.41 -0.67
C ARG A 128 -11.59 -10.21 -0.74
N PHE A 129 -12.03 -9.19 -1.42
CA PHE A 129 -11.29 -7.95 -1.54
C PHE A 129 -11.62 -7.00 -0.39
N ARG A 130 -10.58 -6.49 0.26
CA ARG A 130 -10.63 -5.32 1.12
C ARG A 130 -10.11 -4.13 0.33
N VAL A 131 -10.97 -3.16 0.07
CA VAL A 131 -10.55 -1.92 -0.60
C VAL A 131 -9.80 -1.06 0.42
N ILE A 132 -8.57 -0.69 0.07
CA ILE A 132 -7.66 0.08 0.93
C ILE A 132 -7.06 1.27 0.16
N THR A 133 -6.64 2.31 0.88
CA THR A 133 -5.82 3.40 0.33
C THR A 133 -4.37 2.96 0.17
N ALA A 134 -3.52 3.82 -0.41
CA ALA A 134 -2.09 3.52 -0.49
C ALA A 134 -1.42 3.54 0.90
N GLY A 135 -1.85 4.44 1.80
CA GLY A 135 -1.35 4.52 3.16
C GLY A 135 -1.73 3.33 4.05
N ASP A 136 -2.83 2.63 3.73
CA ASP A 136 -3.28 1.48 4.53
C ASP A 136 -2.52 0.19 4.25
N ARG A 137 -1.67 0.13 3.19
CA ARG A 137 -1.00 -1.11 2.74
C ARG A 137 -0.16 -1.79 3.82
N LEU A 138 0.61 -1.01 4.58
CA LEU A 138 1.43 -1.53 5.68
C LEU A 138 0.57 -1.94 6.89
N PRO A 139 -0.29 -1.06 7.46
CA PRO A 139 -1.09 -1.39 8.63
C PRO A 139 -1.93 -2.66 8.47
N VAL A 140 -2.63 -2.82 7.35
CA VAL A 140 -3.52 -3.99 7.16
C VAL A 140 -2.78 -5.33 7.10
N LEU A 141 -1.49 -5.32 6.71
CA LEU A 141 -0.63 -6.51 6.75
C LEU A 141 -0.06 -6.76 8.15
N GLN A 142 0.43 -5.71 8.82
CA GLN A 142 0.95 -5.79 10.18
C GLN A 142 -0.11 -6.26 11.18
N GLU A 143 -1.35 -5.85 10.98
CA GLU A 143 -2.50 -6.22 11.82
C GLU A 143 -3.19 -7.52 11.36
N HIS A 144 -2.67 -8.22 10.34
CA HIS A 144 -3.25 -9.44 9.75
C HIS A 144 -4.71 -9.30 9.31
N GLU A 145 -5.13 -8.11 8.90
CA GLU A 145 -6.48 -7.86 8.41
C GLU A 145 -6.71 -8.40 7.00
N VAL A 146 -5.62 -8.64 6.27
CA VAL A 146 -5.57 -9.30 4.96
C VAL A 146 -4.41 -10.30 4.92
N ASP A 147 -4.49 -11.29 4.03
CA ASP A 147 -3.40 -12.23 3.79
C ASP A 147 -2.34 -11.60 2.86
N LEU A 148 -2.80 -10.85 1.86
CA LEU A 148 -1.97 -10.22 0.84
C LEU A 148 -2.41 -8.77 0.59
N VAL A 149 -1.47 -7.96 0.13
CA VAL A 149 -1.75 -6.70 -0.55
C VAL A 149 -1.22 -6.77 -1.98
N VAL A 150 -2.11 -6.60 -2.96
CA VAL A 150 -1.77 -6.49 -4.38
C VAL A 150 -2.37 -5.18 -4.89
N ARG A 151 -1.53 -4.12 -4.91
CA ARG A 151 -2.01 -2.75 -5.12
C ARG A 151 -0.87 -1.83 -5.57
N ALA A 152 -0.30 -2.08 -6.78
CA ALA A 152 0.80 -1.26 -7.30
C ALA A 152 1.78 -0.93 -6.16
N PHE A 153 2.34 -1.97 -5.53
CA PHE A 153 3.03 -1.84 -4.26
C PHE A 153 4.53 -1.89 -4.46
N THR A 154 5.15 -0.72 -4.62
CA THR A 154 6.60 -0.58 -4.82
C THR A 154 7.37 -1.22 -3.68
N ILE A 155 8.25 -2.14 -4.04
CA ILE A 155 9.21 -2.77 -3.14
C ILE A 155 10.32 -1.75 -2.84
N ASN A 156 10.58 -1.47 -1.56
CA ASN A 156 11.73 -0.70 -1.11
C ASN A 156 12.26 -1.20 0.22
N CYS A 157 13.47 -0.76 0.60
CA CYS A 157 14.12 -1.23 1.81
C CYS A 157 13.42 -0.78 3.10
N GLU A 158 12.78 0.37 3.10
CA GLU A 158 12.03 0.86 4.25
C GLU A 158 10.87 -0.06 4.58
N ARG A 159 10.04 -0.38 3.58
CA ARG A 159 8.87 -1.27 3.72
C ARG A 159 9.25 -2.70 4.12
N TRP A 160 10.44 -3.17 3.73
CA TRP A 160 10.95 -4.47 4.17
C TRP A 160 11.24 -4.55 5.68
N GLN A 161 11.29 -3.43 6.40
CA GLN A 161 11.43 -3.42 7.85
C GLN A 161 10.12 -3.82 8.53
N ASP A 162 8.99 -3.59 7.88
CA ASP A 162 7.65 -3.72 8.44
C ASP A 162 6.90 -4.94 7.92
N ILE A 163 7.11 -5.30 6.66
CA ILE A 163 6.41 -6.39 5.96
C ILE A 163 7.38 -7.18 5.10
N ALA A 164 6.91 -8.30 4.55
CA ALA A 164 7.62 -9.05 3.52
C ALA A 164 7.01 -8.82 2.13
N PHE A 165 7.83 -8.98 1.09
CA PHE A 165 7.39 -8.89 -0.30
C PHE A 165 7.70 -10.17 -1.08
N SER A 166 6.87 -10.47 -2.06
CA SER A 166 7.21 -11.40 -3.12
C SER A 166 8.40 -10.88 -3.96
N ALA A 167 8.89 -11.71 -4.86
CA ALA A 167 9.67 -11.24 -6.00
C ALA A 167 8.84 -10.25 -6.83
N GLU A 168 9.53 -9.39 -7.56
CA GLU A 168 8.92 -8.41 -8.44
C GLU A 168 8.00 -9.09 -9.47
N TYR A 169 6.74 -8.59 -9.58
CA TYR A 169 5.81 -9.06 -10.59
C TYR A 169 5.56 -8.05 -11.72
N PHE A 170 5.94 -6.79 -11.53
CA PHE A 170 5.84 -5.71 -12.52
C PHE A 170 6.89 -4.65 -12.26
N THR A 171 7.50 -4.10 -13.32
CA THR A 171 8.38 -2.94 -13.26
C THR A 171 7.64 -1.74 -13.83
N ALA A 172 7.19 -0.83 -12.97
CA ALA A 172 6.63 0.46 -13.37
C ALA A 172 7.68 1.56 -13.31
N GLY A 173 7.37 2.71 -13.90
CA GLY A 173 8.21 3.90 -13.83
C GLY A 173 7.38 5.13 -13.47
N GLN A 174 7.87 5.93 -12.52
CA GLN A 174 7.22 7.19 -12.16
C GLN A 174 7.35 8.20 -13.29
N LYS A 175 6.22 8.79 -13.70
CA LYS A 175 6.10 9.81 -14.75
C LYS A 175 5.21 10.95 -14.30
N VAL A 176 4.95 11.89 -15.20
CA VAL A 176 4.05 13.03 -14.96
C VAL A 176 2.90 13.01 -15.95
N LEU A 177 1.73 13.36 -15.46
CA LEU A 177 0.53 13.64 -16.25
C LEU A 177 0.24 15.13 -16.18
N VAL A 178 0.06 15.75 -17.34
CA VAL A 178 -0.25 17.17 -17.50
C VAL A 178 -1.43 17.37 -18.44
N SER A 179 -1.98 18.57 -18.51
CA SER A 179 -2.96 18.91 -19.52
C SER A 179 -2.36 18.80 -20.94
N THR A 180 -3.19 18.43 -21.92
CA THR A 180 -2.79 18.44 -23.34
C THR A 180 -2.37 19.83 -23.82
N GLU A 181 -2.79 20.90 -23.15
CA GLU A 181 -2.42 22.30 -23.43
C GLU A 181 -1.10 22.71 -22.76
N SER A 182 -0.54 21.92 -21.86
CA SER A 182 0.73 22.22 -21.19
C SER A 182 1.92 21.98 -22.12
N ASP A 183 2.91 22.85 -22.07
CA ASP A 183 4.19 22.69 -22.81
C ASP A 183 5.19 21.80 -22.07
N ALA A 184 4.92 21.41 -20.82
CA ALA A 184 5.82 20.59 -20.01
C ALA A 184 6.13 19.24 -20.67
N GLN A 185 7.41 18.85 -20.65
CA GLN A 185 7.93 17.61 -21.20
C GLN A 185 8.38 16.62 -20.10
N GLY A 186 8.36 17.03 -18.82
CA GLY A 186 8.77 16.22 -17.69
C GLY A 186 8.61 16.94 -16.38
N ILE A 187 9.08 16.31 -15.29
CA ILE A 187 8.96 16.85 -13.92
C ILE A 187 9.75 18.16 -13.74
N ASP A 188 10.87 18.29 -14.43
CA ASP A 188 11.75 19.47 -14.32
C ASP A 188 11.11 20.74 -14.88
N ASP A 189 10.13 20.62 -15.78
CA ASP A 189 9.39 21.75 -16.34
C ASP A 189 8.25 22.24 -15.42
N LEU A 190 8.05 21.60 -14.29
CA LEU A 190 6.96 21.90 -13.35
C LEU A 190 7.41 22.72 -12.12
N SER A 191 8.58 23.39 -12.19
CA SER A 191 9.08 24.21 -11.08
C SER A 191 8.03 25.20 -10.58
N GLY A 192 7.80 25.19 -9.25
CA GLY A 192 6.80 26.01 -8.57
C GLY A 192 5.33 25.65 -8.85
N GLN A 193 5.06 24.58 -9.60
CA GLN A 193 3.69 24.12 -9.89
C GLN A 193 3.21 23.10 -8.84
N ARG A 194 1.89 23.00 -8.69
CA ARG A 194 1.23 22.06 -7.78
C ARG A 194 1.15 20.68 -8.44
N VAL A 195 1.81 19.68 -7.85
CA VAL A 195 1.85 18.32 -8.37
C VAL A 195 1.22 17.37 -7.36
N CYS A 196 0.17 16.65 -7.77
CA CYS A 196 -0.54 15.72 -6.90
C CYS A 196 0.00 14.30 -7.00
N ALA A 197 0.10 13.62 -5.85
CA ALA A 197 0.24 12.17 -5.73
C ALA A 197 -0.50 11.68 -4.49
N PRO A 198 -0.88 10.38 -4.41
CA PRO A 198 -1.56 9.86 -3.21
C PRO A 198 -0.64 9.78 -2.00
N ASP A 199 -1.21 10.02 -0.81
CA ASP A 199 -0.52 9.87 0.48
C ASP A 199 0.00 8.43 0.66
N GLY A 200 1.17 8.28 1.31
CA GLY A 200 1.82 6.99 1.59
C GLY A 200 2.37 6.30 0.33
N THR A 201 2.72 7.07 -0.69
CA THR A 201 3.36 6.57 -1.92
C THR A 201 4.78 7.08 -2.08
N THR A 202 5.66 6.25 -2.65
CA THR A 202 7.00 6.63 -3.10
C THR A 202 6.97 7.78 -4.10
N THR A 203 5.88 7.87 -4.88
CA THR A 203 5.68 8.93 -5.87
C THR A 203 5.45 10.30 -5.24
N LEU A 204 4.75 10.39 -4.09
CA LEU A 204 4.60 11.63 -3.32
C LEU A 204 5.92 12.00 -2.62
N GLU A 205 6.55 11.04 -1.95
CA GLU A 205 7.82 11.23 -1.23
C GLU A 205 8.92 11.75 -2.16
N ARG A 206 8.99 11.24 -3.39
CA ARG A 206 10.00 11.66 -4.37
C ARG A 206 9.86 13.12 -4.82
N LEU A 207 8.67 13.72 -4.72
CA LEU A 207 8.48 15.14 -5.06
C LEU A 207 9.34 16.07 -4.19
N GLU A 208 9.77 15.64 -3.00
CA GLU A 208 10.69 16.41 -2.15
C GLU A 208 12.05 16.69 -2.82
N GLN A 209 12.40 15.93 -3.87
CA GLN A 209 13.65 16.09 -4.62
C GLN A 209 13.54 17.13 -5.75
N TYR A 210 12.34 17.68 -5.99
CA TYR A 210 12.04 18.59 -7.09
C TYR A 210 11.48 19.91 -6.57
N ASP A 211 11.68 20.98 -7.33
CA ASP A 211 11.15 22.31 -7.01
C ASP A 211 9.67 22.44 -7.41
N VAL A 212 8.81 21.64 -6.76
CA VAL A 212 7.36 21.64 -7.00
C VAL A 212 6.61 21.76 -5.68
N GLU A 213 5.37 22.25 -5.73
CA GLU A 213 4.45 22.21 -4.59
C GLU A 213 3.77 20.84 -4.57
N ALA A 214 4.24 19.94 -3.68
CA ALA A 214 3.67 18.60 -3.53
C ALA A 214 2.28 18.67 -2.86
N VAL A 215 1.28 18.08 -3.49
CA VAL A 215 -0.09 18.00 -2.99
C VAL A 215 -0.47 16.55 -2.75
N GLY A 216 -0.60 16.16 -1.47
CA GLY A 216 -1.09 14.84 -1.08
C GLY A 216 -2.59 14.70 -1.29
N ALA A 217 -3.04 13.51 -1.67
CA ALA A 217 -4.46 13.17 -1.73
C ALA A 217 -4.70 11.75 -1.20
N LEU A 218 -5.89 11.49 -0.68
CA LEU A 218 -6.22 10.19 -0.08
C LEU A 218 -6.16 9.03 -1.09
N THR A 219 -6.56 9.28 -2.35
CA THR A 219 -6.66 8.25 -3.40
C THR A 219 -6.16 8.76 -4.75
N HIS A 220 -5.93 7.83 -5.68
CA HIS A 220 -5.56 8.16 -7.06
C HIS A 220 -6.65 8.98 -7.76
N SER A 221 -7.92 8.59 -7.64
CA SER A 221 -9.04 9.31 -8.23
C SER A 221 -9.24 10.70 -7.62
N ALA A 222 -8.84 10.92 -6.37
CA ALA A 222 -8.85 12.25 -5.77
C ALA A 222 -7.85 13.20 -6.45
N CYS A 223 -6.63 12.73 -6.80
CA CYS A 223 -5.69 13.51 -7.59
C CYS A 223 -6.26 13.88 -8.96
N LEU A 224 -6.90 12.92 -9.65
CA LEU A 224 -7.53 13.18 -10.95
C LEU A 224 -8.64 14.24 -10.83
N ALA A 225 -9.46 14.17 -9.79
CA ALA A 225 -10.51 15.16 -9.54
C ALA A 225 -9.94 16.56 -9.24
N LEU A 226 -8.83 16.64 -8.47
CA LEU A 226 -8.14 17.92 -8.23
C LEU A 226 -7.58 18.51 -9.51
N PHE A 227 -7.00 17.68 -10.38
CA PHE A 227 -6.46 18.06 -11.67
C PHE A 227 -7.56 18.59 -12.59
N GLN A 228 -8.66 17.89 -12.75
CA GLN A 228 -9.83 18.30 -13.55
C GLN A 228 -10.48 19.61 -13.06
N GLN A 229 -10.35 19.92 -11.77
CA GLN A 229 -10.82 21.17 -11.17
C GLN A 229 -9.81 22.33 -11.28
N GLY A 230 -8.62 22.10 -11.86
CA GLY A 230 -7.54 23.09 -11.92
C GLY A 230 -6.95 23.44 -10.55
N ARG A 231 -7.14 22.58 -9.55
CA ARG A 231 -6.59 22.76 -8.19
C ARG A 231 -5.15 22.29 -8.07
N VAL A 232 -4.73 21.41 -8.96
CA VAL A 232 -3.33 21.04 -9.19
C VAL A 232 -3.02 21.16 -10.68
N ASP A 233 -1.76 21.39 -11.00
CA ASP A 233 -1.30 21.66 -12.35
C ASP A 233 -0.83 20.38 -13.05
N ALA A 234 -0.44 19.37 -12.27
CA ALA A 234 -0.03 18.06 -12.74
C ALA A 234 -0.33 16.96 -11.70
N ILE A 235 -0.25 15.70 -12.17
CA ILE A 235 -0.27 14.52 -11.31
C ILE A 235 1.03 13.75 -11.57
N THR A 236 1.70 13.26 -10.54
CA THR A 236 2.76 12.27 -10.71
C THR A 236 2.31 10.90 -10.19
N GLY A 237 2.81 9.87 -10.82
CA GLY A 237 2.48 8.49 -10.49
C GLY A 237 3.17 7.53 -11.44
N ASP A 238 2.98 6.26 -11.16
CA ASP A 238 3.50 5.20 -12.00
C ASP A 238 2.79 5.19 -13.37
N ASP A 239 3.51 4.88 -14.41
CA ASP A 239 2.98 4.85 -15.79
C ASP A 239 1.72 4.01 -15.95
N THR A 240 1.63 2.89 -15.21
CA THR A 240 0.43 2.03 -15.14
C THR A 240 -0.80 2.77 -14.59
N VAL A 241 -0.59 3.60 -13.55
CA VAL A 241 -1.65 4.40 -12.91
C VAL A 241 -2.05 5.55 -13.83
N LEU A 242 -1.06 6.27 -14.36
CA LEU A 242 -1.29 7.42 -15.24
C LEU A 242 -1.97 7.00 -16.56
N ALA A 243 -1.67 5.80 -17.07
CA ALA A 243 -2.38 5.21 -18.21
C ALA A 243 -3.90 5.08 -17.94
N GLY A 244 -4.26 4.72 -16.71
CA GLY A 244 -5.65 4.69 -16.26
C GLY A 244 -6.29 6.08 -16.23
N PHE A 245 -5.55 7.13 -15.88
CA PHE A 245 -6.06 8.51 -15.87
C PHE A 245 -6.27 9.07 -17.28
N VAL A 246 -5.33 8.85 -18.19
CA VAL A 246 -5.50 9.23 -19.61
C VAL A 246 -6.72 8.58 -20.23
N ALA A 247 -7.02 7.32 -19.87
CA ALA A 247 -8.22 6.65 -20.33
C ALA A 247 -9.54 7.27 -19.79
N GLN A 248 -9.47 8.04 -18.69
CA GLN A 248 -10.61 8.70 -18.06
C GLN A 248 -10.71 10.20 -18.42
N ASP A 249 -9.60 10.79 -18.88
CA ASP A 249 -9.54 12.21 -19.20
C ASP A 249 -8.82 12.44 -20.54
N PRO A 250 -9.56 12.75 -21.63
CA PRO A 250 -8.99 13.00 -22.94
C PRO A 250 -8.20 14.31 -23.05
N TYR A 251 -8.28 15.18 -22.03
CA TYR A 251 -7.51 16.42 -21.94
C TYR A 251 -6.21 16.27 -21.15
N ALA A 252 -5.89 15.05 -20.72
CA ALA A 252 -4.66 14.74 -20.03
C ALA A 252 -3.71 13.92 -20.91
N ARG A 253 -2.41 14.11 -20.73
CA ARG A 253 -1.35 13.32 -21.38
C ARG A 253 -0.21 13.02 -20.40
N VAL A 254 0.42 11.86 -20.56
CA VAL A 254 1.64 11.52 -19.84
C VAL A 254 2.84 12.06 -20.60
N VAL A 255 3.81 12.62 -19.88
CA VAL A 255 5.01 13.23 -20.43
C VAL A 255 6.28 12.73 -19.76
N GLY A 256 7.37 12.86 -20.47
CA GLY A 256 8.72 12.53 -20.02
C GLY A 256 9.04 11.05 -19.97
N GLU A 257 10.32 10.79 -19.78
CA GLU A 257 10.80 9.45 -19.43
C GLU A 257 10.50 9.16 -17.96
N ALA A 258 10.53 7.89 -17.57
CA ALA A 258 10.43 7.51 -16.18
C ALA A 258 11.64 8.04 -15.40
N PHE A 259 11.40 8.76 -14.31
CA PHE A 259 12.45 9.33 -13.48
C PHE A 259 12.71 8.52 -12.20
N SER A 260 12.00 7.41 -12.02
CA SER A 260 12.33 6.35 -11.06
C SER A 260 11.84 4.99 -11.55
N ALA A 261 12.43 3.94 -11.01
CA ALA A 261 11.92 2.58 -11.15
C ALA A 261 11.03 2.26 -9.93
N GLU A 262 9.85 1.70 -10.20
CA GLU A 262 8.88 1.31 -9.19
C GLU A 262 8.58 -0.20 -9.33
N PRO A 263 9.43 -1.07 -8.74
CA PRO A 263 9.23 -2.52 -8.79
C PRO A 263 8.05 -2.91 -7.91
N TYR A 264 7.03 -3.57 -8.46
CA TYR A 264 5.87 -4.02 -7.69
C TYR A 264 6.05 -5.42 -7.14
N GLY A 265 5.77 -5.58 -5.85
CA GLY A 265 5.68 -6.87 -5.16
C GLY A 265 4.31 -7.08 -4.50
N VAL A 266 3.98 -8.33 -4.29
CA VAL A 266 2.86 -8.71 -3.43
C VAL A 266 3.31 -8.56 -1.98
N GLY A 267 2.64 -7.68 -1.22
CA GLY A 267 2.92 -7.50 0.21
C GLY A 267 2.29 -8.63 1.04
N VAL A 268 3.02 -9.09 2.05
CA VAL A 268 2.64 -10.16 2.98
C VAL A 268 3.09 -9.75 4.38
N ALA A 269 2.42 -10.19 5.45
CA ALA A 269 2.88 -9.95 6.81
C ALA A 269 4.31 -10.53 7.03
N ALA A 270 5.16 -9.83 7.75
CA ALA A 270 6.59 -10.16 7.89
C ALA A 270 6.85 -11.56 8.46
N ASP A 271 5.96 -12.08 9.29
CA ASP A 271 6.02 -13.40 9.92
C ASP A 271 5.50 -14.55 9.05
N GLN A 272 4.88 -14.24 7.88
CA GLN A 272 4.30 -15.24 6.97
C GLN A 272 5.22 -15.52 5.76
N VAL A 273 6.49 -15.79 6.02
CA VAL A 273 7.50 -16.08 4.97
C VAL A 273 7.13 -17.31 4.12
N ASP A 274 6.43 -18.30 4.69
CA ASP A 274 5.93 -19.46 3.94
C ASP A 274 4.95 -19.06 2.84
N LEU A 275 4.08 -18.07 3.11
CA LEU A 275 3.17 -17.52 2.11
C LEU A 275 3.94 -16.73 1.03
N VAL A 276 4.98 -15.95 1.40
CA VAL A 276 5.83 -15.27 0.41
C VAL A 276 6.47 -16.27 -0.57
N ARG A 277 7.06 -17.35 -0.05
CA ARG A 277 7.68 -18.40 -0.86
C ARG A 277 6.67 -19.08 -1.79
N PHE A 278 5.46 -19.30 -1.31
CA PHE A 278 4.37 -19.86 -2.11
C PHE A 278 3.93 -18.88 -3.22
N VAL A 279 3.74 -17.59 -2.90
CA VAL A 279 3.41 -16.54 -3.88
C VAL A 279 4.51 -16.45 -4.94
N ASN A 280 5.78 -16.54 -4.57
CA ASN A 280 6.89 -16.55 -5.51
C ASN A 280 6.80 -17.72 -6.49
N ALA A 281 6.44 -18.92 -6.03
CA ALA A 281 6.24 -20.07 -6.92
C ALA A 281 5.08 -19.85 -7.90
N VAL A 282 3.99 -19.19 -7.46
CA VAL A 282 2.86 -18.82 -8.33
C VAL A 282 3.32 -17.81 -9.39
N LEU A 283 4.03 -16.76 -8.98
CA LEU A 283 4.52 -15.72 -9.91
C LEU A 283 5.50 -16.28 -10.94
N ASP A 284 6.41 -17.16 -10.52
CA ASP A 284 7.33 -17.82 -11.43
C ASP A 284 6.60 -18.71 -12.45
N GLY A 285 5.55 -19.40 -11.99
CA GLY A 285 4.64 -20.16 -12.88
C GLY A 285 3.98 -19.26 -13.92
N MET A 286 3.37 -18.14 -13.51
CA MET A 286 2.72 -17.18 -14.39
C MET A 286 3.69 -16.61 -15.45
N LYS A 287 4.94 -16.34 -15.05
CA LYS A 287 6.00 -15.84 -15.95
C LYS A 287 6.43 -16.93 -16.96
N ALA A 288 6.54 -18.18 -16.50
CA ALA A 288 7.04 -19.28 -17.31
C ALA A 288 6.02 -19.81 -18.33
N ASP A 289 4.73 -19.83 -17.99
CA ASP A 289 3.65 -20.38 -18.83
C ASP A 289 2.96 -19.32 -19.73
N GLY A 290 3.38 -18.06 -19.64
CA GLY A 290 2.83 -16.95 -20.42
C GLY A 290 1.54 -16.32 -19.84
N THR A 291 1.05 -16.79 -18.71
CA THR A 291 -0.13 -16.19 -18.03
C THR A 291 0.12 -14.72 -17.70
N TRP A 292 1.35 -14.37 -17.27
CA TRP A 292 1.71 -12.97 -16.99
C TRP A 292 1.53 -12.09 -18.24
N THR A 293 2.01 -12.53 -19.39
CA THR A 293 1.88 -11.81 -20.67
C THR A 293 0.41 -11.64 -21.05
N GLN A 294 -0.41 -12.67 -20.90
CA GLN A 294 -1.85 -12.59 -21.20
C GLN A 294 -2.57 -11.60 -20.29
N VAL A 295 -2.22 -11.53 -19.00
CA VAL A 295 -2.78 -10.56 -18.05
C VAL A 295 -2.34 -9.15 -18.42
N TYR A 296 -1.06 -8.96 -18.78
CA TYR A 296 -0.54 -7.68 -19.23
C TYR A 296 -1.27 -7.18 -20.49
N ASP A 297 -1.35 -8.01 -21.52
CA ASP A 297 -1.99 -7.63 -22.79
C ASP A 297 -3.46 -7.26 -22.60
N ARG A 298 -4.15 -7.97 -21.70
CA ARG A 298 -5.56 -7.69 -21.38
C ARG A 298 -5.76 -6.30 -20.78
N TRP A 299 -4.91 -5.90 -19.84
CA TRP A 299 -5.14 -4.71 -19.03
C TRP A 299 -4.30 -3.50 -19.45
N LEU A 300 -3.07 -3.74 -19.87
CA LEU A 300 -2.07 -2.69 -20.09
C LEU A 300 -1.64 -2.57 -21.56
N GLY A 301 -1.79 -3.62 -22.35
CA GLY A 301 -1.28 -3.67 -23.72
C GLY A 301 -1.80 -2.54 -24.63
N GLU A 302 -3.06 -2.14 -24.48
CA GLU A 302 -3.63 -0.99 -25.22
C GLU A 302 -2.96 0.33 -24.84
N ALA A 303 -2.61 0.52 -23.56
CA ALA A 303 -2.14 1.80 -23.03
C ALA A 303 -0.62 1.93 -23.02
N LEU A 304 0.10 0.83 -22.74
CA LEU A 304 1.55 0.82 -22.57
C LEU A 304 2.28 0.12 -23.73
N GLY A 305 1.54 -0.40 -24.71
CA GLY A 305 2.11 -1.15 -25.84
C GLY A 305 2.28 -2.64 -25.54
N PRO A 306 2.94 -3.38 -26.46
CA PRO A 306 3.13 -4.82 -26.33
C PRO A 306 3.79 -5.21 -25.01
N ALA A 307 3.41 -6.37 -24.47
CA ALA A 307 4.00 -6.87 -23.23
C ALA A 307 5.54 -6.97 -23.34
N PRO A 308 6.28 -6.35 -22.40
CA PRO A 308 7.71 -6.60 -22.26
C PRO A 308 7.96 -8.02 -21.73
N ALA A 309 9.22 -8.42 -21.64
CA ALA A 309 9.56 -9.62 -20.88
C ALA A 309 9.16 -9.42 -19.40
N PRO A 310 8.56 -10.43 -18.75
CA PRO A 310 8.25 -10.34 -17.32
C PRO A 310 9.51 -10.03 -16.50
N PRO A 311 9.40 -9.29 -15.38
CA PRO A 311 10.54 -9.03 -14.51
C PRO A 311 11.20 -10.32 -14.04
N THR A 312 12.54 -10.34 -14.03
CA THR A 312 13.28 -11.49 -13.52
C THR A 312 13.15 -11.56 -11.99
N SER A 313 12.76 -12.71 -11.47
CA SER A 313 12.72 -12.92 -10.01
C SER A 313 14.13 -13.02 -9.44
N VAL A 314 14.42 -12.28 -8.37
CA VAL A 314 15.70 -12.31 -7.65
C VAL A 314 15.49 -12.90 -6.26
N TYR A 315 16.24 -13.94 -5.93
CA TYR A 315 16.12 -14.65 -4.67
C TYR A 315 17.43 -14.66 -3.91
N GLY A 316 17.39 -14.61 -2.58
CA GLY A 316 18.60 -14.57 -1.74
C GLY A 316 18.31 -14.19 -0.28
N ARG A 317 17.09 -13.75 0.00
CA ARG A 317 16.66 -13.44 1.36
C ARG A 317 16.45 -14.74 2.14
N SER A 318 16.93 -14.80 3.39
CA SER A 318 16.91 -15.98 4.28
C SER A 318 15.93 -15.81 5.44
#